data_7207b730769de4ee4c0767d87237969e
#
_entry.id   7207b730769de4ee4c0767d87237969e
#
_cell.length_a   1.000
_cell.length_b   1.000
_cell.length_c   1.000
_cell.angle_alpha   90.00
_cell.angle_beta   90.00
_cell.angle_gamma   90.00
#
_symmetry.space_group_name_H-M   'P 1'
#
loop_
_entity.id
_entity.type
_entity.pdbx_description
1 polymer ?
#
loop_
_entity_poly.entity_id
_entity_poly.type
_entity_poly.pdbx_seq_one_letter_code
_entity_poly.pdbx_strand_id
1 'polypeptide(L)'
;ESDDAYRERILLAPESFSVAVPVGAYEYFARRVNPTICDVYVDNKKTASGEPIGGQVQVTVLTKNGLPSEELLREVGKALSHERVRPLCDTVTVSAPAVVDYALNAELVLLTGVNPAEATAAAEEAWAAYEAARREQLGKDIVPLDIQTALKVAGVYNVVLHNLPLKAVAADQWARCTSVRIRAAAQQTEG
;
A
#
# COMPACT_ATOMS: atom_id res chain seq x y z
N GLU A 1 -15.29 -7.54 -8.45
CA GLU A 1 -15.20 -6.32 -7.63
C GLU A 1 -15.92 -6.58 -6.30
N SER A 2 -15.29 -6.27 -5.16
CA SER A 2 -15.94 -6.37 -3.84
C SER A 2 -16.93 -5.21 -3.63
N ASP A 3 -17.86 -5.37 -2.68
CA ASP A 3 -18.82 -4.30 -2.34
C ASP A 3 -18.12 -3.02 -1.87
N ASP A 4 -17.01 -3.14 -1.16
CA ASP A 4 -16.25 -1.99 -0.68
C ASP A 4 -15.55 -1.26 -1.84
N ALA A 5 -14.92 -1.99 -2.77
CA ALA A 5 -14.34 -1.40 -3.98
C ALA A 5 -15.40 -0.74 -4.88
N TYR A 6 -16.60 -1.33 -4.93
CA TYR A 6 -17.74 -0.74 -5.64
C TYR A 6 -18.22 0.56 -4.99
N ARG A 7 -18.31 0.60 -3.67
CA ARG A 7 -18.67 1.82 -2.92
C ARG A 7 -17.64 2.93 -3.12
N GLU A 8 -16.36 2.63 -3.01
CA GLU A 8 -15.29 3.62 -3.29
C GLU A 8 -15.41 4.19 -4.70
N ARG A 9 -15.67 3.34 -5.70
CA ARG A 9 -15.85 3.79 -7.07
C ARG A 9 -17.11 4.65 -7.26
N ILE A 10 -18.20 4.36 -6.56
CA ILE A 10 -19.40 5.20 -6.56
C ILE A 10 -19.10 6.57 -5.97
N LEU A 11 -18.34 6.65 -4.88
CA LEU A 11 -17.96 7.93 -4.25
C LEU A 11 -17.07 8.78 -5.16
N LEU A 12 -16.23 8.14 -6.00
CA LEU A 12 -15.40 8.84 -6.98
C LEU A 12 -16.16 9.22 -8.27
N ALA A 13 -17.33 8.63 -8.54
CA ALA A 13 -18.07 8.87 -9.79
C ALA A 13 -18.41 10.35 -10.06
N PRO A 14 -18.77 11.18 -9.05
CA PRO A 14 -19.01 12.61 -9.27
C PRO A 14 -17.81 13.37 -9.85
N GLU A 15 -16.59 12.96 -9.51
CA GLU A 15 -15.35 13.58 -10.01
C GLU A 15 -15.20 13.42 -11.53
N SER A 16 -15.81 12.37 -12.11
CA SER A 16 -15.77 12.11 -13.56
C SER A 16 -16.57 13.12 -14.39
N PHE A 17 -17.43 13.93 -13.78
CA PHE A 17 -18.26 14.94 -14.46
C PHE A 17 -17.59 16.31 -14.53
N SER A 18 -16.45 16.50 -13.85
CA SER A 18 -15.74 17.76 -13.86
C SER A 18 -14.97 17.95 -15.18
N VAL A 19 -15.19 19.10 -15.85
CA VAL A 19 -14.44 19.49 -17.08
C VAL A 19 -12.97 19.82 -16.81
N ALA A 20 -12.60 20.06 -15.54
CA ALA A 20 -11.22 20.36 -15.13
C ALA A 20 -10.39 19.10 -14.82
N VAL A 21 -10.98 17.92 -14.95
CA VAL A 21 -10.42 16.60 -14.64
C VAL A 21 -9.58 16.61 -13.33
N PRO A 22 -10.25 16.64 -12.17
CA PRO A 22 -9.57 16.60 -10.88
C PRO A 22 -8.85 15.25 -10.69
N VAL A 23 -7.93 15.18 -9.72
CA VAL A 23 -7.19 13.96 -9.33
C VAL A 23 -8.12 12.75 -9.24
N GLY A 24 -9.28 12.90 -8.57
CA GLY A 24 -10.27 11.84 -8.41
C GLY A 24 -10.85 11.29 -9.72
N ALA A 25 -10.89 12.09 -10.79
CA ALA A 25 -11.33 11.59 -12.09
C ALA A 25 -10.30 10.63 -12.72
N TYR A 26 -9.01 10.94 -12.63
CA TYR A 26 -7.95 10.02 -13.08
C TYR A 26 -7.97 8.72 -12.27
N GLU A 27 -8.16 8.78 -10.96
CA GLU A 27 -8.29 7.60 -10.10
C GLU A 27 -9.50 6.76 -10.50
N TYR A 28 -10.67 7.39 -10.69
CA TYR A 28 -11.89 6.71 -11.10
C TYR A 28 -11.72 5.97 -12.44
N PHE A 29 -11.19 6.64 -13.46
CA PHE A 29 -11.00 6.02 -14.76
C PHE A 29 -9.92 4.93 -14.75
N ALA A 30 -8.83 5.10 -13.99
CA ALA A 30 -7.81 4.08 -13.84
C ALA A 30 -8.37 2.80 -13.18
N ARG A 31 -9.12 2.93 -12.07
CA ARG A 31 -9.73 1.79 -11.37
C ARG A 31 -10.77 1.05 -12.22
N ARG A 32 -11.40 1.70 -13.18
CA ARG A 32 -12.36 1.07 -14.11
C ARG A 32 -11.72 0.16 -15.15
N VAL A 33 -10.45 0.32 -15.46
CA VAL A 33 -9.75 -0.48 -16.47
C VAL A 33 -9.68 -1.94 -16.07
N ASN A 34 -9.35 -2.19 -14.78
CA ASN A 34 -9.19 -3.55 -14.29
C ASN A 34 -9.54 -3.65 -12.80
N PRO A 35 -10.37 -4.62 -12.38
CA PRO A 35 -10.78 -4.80 -10.97
C PRO A 35 -9.64 -5.26 -10.05
N THR A 36 -8.49 -5.63 -10.60
CA THR A 36 -7.30 -5.93 -9.80
C THR A 36 -6.58 -4.69 -9.30
N ILE A 37 -6.84 -3.51 -9.87
CA ILE A 37 -6.27 -2.25 -9.40
C ILE A 37 -6.87 -1.93 -8.04
N CYS A 38 -6.01 -1.90 -7.01
CA CYS A 38 -6.42 -1.65 -5.63
C CYS A 38 -6.11 -0.21 -5.19
N ASP A 39 -5.02 0.38 -5.70
CA ASP A 39 -4.70 1.76 -5.36
C ASP A 39 -4.09 2.52 -6.54
N VAL A 40 -4.37 3.83 -6.58
CA VAL A 40 -3.93 4.74 -7.63
C VAL A 40 -3.50 6.06 -6.98
N TYR A 41 -2.31 6.51 -7.27
CA TYR A 41 -1.82 7.82 -6.87
C TYR A 41 -1.60 8.72 -8.09
N VAL A 42 -2.11 9.94 -8.02
CA VAL A 42 -2.05 10.92 -9.11
C VAL A 42 -1.38 12.20 -8.62
N ASP A 43 -0.36 12.65 -9.31
CA ASP A 43 0.36 13.90 -9.01
C ASP A 43 0.84 14.55 -10.31
N ASN A 44 1.27 15.79 -10.25
CA ASN A 44 2.01 16.40 -11.33
C ASN A 44 3.41 15.75 -11.42
N LYS A 45 3.87 15.48 -12.64
CA LYS A 45 5.25 15.07 -12.83
C LYS A 45 6.19 16.17 -12.33
N LYS A 46 7.21 15.79 -11.59
CA LYS A 46 8.17 16.73 -10.98
C LYS A 46 9.47 16.77 -11.76
N THR A 47 10.12 17.92 -11.73
CA THR A 47 11.51 18.10 -12.20
C THR A 47 12.47 17.40 -11.24
N ALA A 48 13.75 17.32 -11.60
CA ALA A 48 14.80 16.81 -10.69
C ALA A 48 14.95 17.66 -9.41
N SER A 49 14.50 18.92 -9.41
CA SER A 49 14.46 19.81 -8.24
C SER A 49 13.17 19.66 -7.41
N GLY A 50 12.22 18.79 -7.82
CA GLY A 50 10.96 18.56 -7.11
C GLY A 50 9.83 19.51 -7.49
N GLU A 51 10.03 20.45 -8.42
CA GLU A 51 9.01 21.38 -8.87
C GLU A 51 8.01 20.72 -9.83
N PRO A 52 6.69 20.98 -9.70
CA PRO A 52 5.68 20.39 -10.57
C PRO A 52 5.82 20.93 -12.02
N ILE A 53 5.69 20.03 -12.99
CA ILE A 53 5.67 20.39 -14.41
C ILE A 53 4.22 20.51 -14.83
N GLY A 54 3.77 21.72 -15.18
CA GLY A 54 2.41 21.98 -15.65
C GLY A 54 2.04 21.16 -16.89
N GLY A 55 0.82 20.63 -16.93
CA GLY A 55 0.33 19.80 -18.04
C GLY A 55 0.95 18.42 -18.16
N GLN A 56 1.74 17.97 -17.15
CA GLN A 56 2.26 16.61 -17.08
C GLN A 56 1.74 15.90 -15.83
N VAL A 57 0.86 14.94 -16.03
CA VAL A 57 0.23 14.13 -14.97
C VAL A 57 0.94 12.79 -14.88
N GLN A 58 1.36 12.43 -13.67
CA GLN A 58 1.91 11.13 -13.34
C GLN A 58 0.87 10.32 -12.58
N VAL A 59 0.55 9.13 -13.09
CA VAL A 59 -0.39 8.19 -12.45
C VAL A 59 0.38 6.94 -12.06
N THR A 60 0.39 6.63 -10.77
CA THR A 60 1.03 5.43 -10.23
C THR A 60 -0.05 4.42 -9.87
N VAL A 61 0.07 3.19 -10.34
CA VAL A 61 -0.96 2.15 -10.21
C VAL A 61 -0.42 0.97 -9.43
N LEU A 62 -1.17 0.52 -8.42
CA LEU A 62 -0.90 -0.70 -7.65
C LEU A 62 -2.02 -1.71 -7.87
N THR A 63 -1.67 -3.01 -7.93
CA THR A 63 -2.66 -4.09 -8.03
C THR A 63 -2.67 -4.96 -6.78
N LYS A 64 -3.77 -5.66 -6.53
CA LYS A 64 -3.91 -6.65 -5.44
C LYS A 64 -2.83 -7.74 -5.48
N ASN A 65 -2.32 -8.03 -6.68
CA ASN A 65 -1.27 -9.02 -6.91
C ASN A 65 0.15 -8.42 -6.83
N GLY A 66 0.29 -7.15 -6.43
CA GLY A 66 1.54 -6.41 -6.38
C GLY A 66 1.73 -5.50 -7.59
N LEU A 67 2.93 -5.50 -8.18
CA LEU A 67 3.23 -4.61 -9.31
C LEU A 67 2.37 -4.94 -10.55
N PRO A 68 1.82 -3.92 -11.22
CA PRO A 68 1.08 -4.09 -12.47
C PRO A 68 2.00 -4.57 -13.60
N SER A 69 1.44 -5.34 -14.54
CA SER A 69 2.14 -5.69 -15.79
C SER A 69 2.26 -4.47 -16.71
N GLU A 70 3.24 -4.50 -17.61
CA GLU A 70 3.40 -3.45 -18.64
C GLU A 70 2.18 -3.35 -19.56
N GLU A 71 1.49 -4.47 -19.79
CA GLU A 71 0.26 -4.49 -20.58
C GLU A 71 -0.85 -3.72 -19.88
N LEU A 72 -1.07 -3.97 -18.58
CA LEU A 72 -2.05 -3.25 -17.78
C LEU A 72 -1.73 -1.74 -17.72
N LEU A 73 -0.46 -1.37 -17.53
CA LEU A 73 -0.04 0.05 -17.56
C LEU A 73 -0.36 0.71 -18.90
N ARG A 74 -0.15 0.01 -20.01
CA ARG A 74 -0.52 0.50 -21.35
C ARG A 74 -2.03 0.65 -21.55
N GLU A 75 -2.83 -0.29 -21.02
CA GLU A 75 -4.29 -0.21 -21.05
C GLU A 75 -4.80 0.98 -20.25
N VAL A 76 -4.30 1.17 -19.03
CA VAL A 76 -4.62 2.35 -18.20
C VAL A 76 -4.22 3.63 -18.92
N GLY A 77 -3.01 3.69 -19.49
CA GLY A 77 -2.54 4.85 -20.24
C GLY A 77 -3.44 5.20 -21.43
N LYS A 78 -3.91 4.20 -22.18
CA LYS A 78 -4.87 4.41 -23.29
C LYS A 78 -6.21 4.95 -22.78
N ALA A 79 -6.73 4.37 -21.69
CA ALA A 79 -8.00 4.80 -21.11
C ALA A 79 -7.94 6.24 -20.61
N LEU A 80 -6.85 6.62 -19.92
CA LEU A 80 -6.65 7.97 -19.39
C LEU A 80 -6.31 9.01 -20.48
N SER A 81 -5.76 8.59 -21.61
CA SER A 81 -5.44 9.47 -22.74
C SER A 81 -6.60 9.71 -23.69
N HIS A 82 -7.76 9.11 -23.44
CA HIS A 82 -8.95 9.28 -24.29
C HIS A 82 -9.48 10.74 -24.22
N GLU A 83 -9.87 11.32 -25.35
CA GLU A 83 -10.34 12.71 -25.48
C GLU A 83 -11.46 13.12 -24.51
N ARG A 84 -12.28 12.16 -24.07
CA ARG A 84 -13.36 12.40 -23.09
C ARG A 84 -12.90 12.40 -21.64
N VAL A 85 -11.65 12.00 -21.38
CA VAL A 85 -11.09 11.83 -20.03
C VAL A 85 -10.00 12.88 -19.77
N ARG A 86 -9.21 13.21 -20.79
CA ARG A 86 -8.04 14.06 -20.66
C ARG A 86 -8.30 15.48 -21.15
N PRO A 87 -7.92 16.55 -20.40
CA PRO A 87 -7.81 17.88 -20.95
C PRO A 87 -6.83 17.92 -22.13
N LEU A 88 -7.09 18.77 -23.12
CA LEU A 88 -6.25 18.87 -24.31
C LEU A 88 -4.78 19.22 -24.04
N CYS A 89 -4.51 19.88 -22.90
CA CYS A 89 -3.17 20.33 -22.51
C CYS A 89 -2.41 19.33 -21.62
N ASP A 90 -3.03 18.24 -21.14
CA ASP A 90 -2.39 17.30 -20.23
C ASP A 90 -1.71 16.16 -20.97
N THR A 91 -0.50 15.83 -20.53
CA THR A 91 0.20 14.61 -20.92
C THR A 91 0.20 13.65 -19.75
N VAL A 92 -0.45 12.50 -19.90
CA VAL A 92 -0.57 11.49 -18.83
C VAL A 92 0.51 10.43 -19.01
N THR A 93 1.28 10.19 -17.95
CA THR A 93 2.24 9.08 -17.85
C THR A 93 1.77 8.11 -16.78
N VAL A 94 1.72 6.81 -17.09
CA VAL A 94 1.33 5.76 -16.15
C VAL A 94 2.51 4.87 -15.83
N SER A 95 2.74 4.59 -14.55
CA SER A 95 3.84 3.75 -14.09
C SER A 95 3.46 2.85 -12.93
N ALA A 96 4.26 1.81 -12.71
CA ALA A 96 4.27 1.06 -11.47
C ALA A 96 4.90 1.89 -10.34
N PRO A 97 4.55 1.62 -9.06
CA PRO A 97 5.20 2.26 -7.92
C PRO A 97 6.66 1.84 -7.78
N ALA A 98 7.49 2.74 -7.26
CA ALA A 98 8.80 2.36 -6.77
C ALA A 98 8.64 1.51 -5.50
N VAL A 99 9.36 0.38 -5.43
CA VAL A 99 9.23 -0.57 -4.33
C VAL A 99 10.18 -0.22 -3.19
N VAL A 100 9.65 -0.20 -1.97
CA VAL A 100 10.40 -0.06 -0.73
C VAL A 100 10.36 -1.38 0.02
N ASP A 101 11.37 -2.20 -0.19
CA ASP A 101 11.47 -3.51 0.45
C ASP A 101 11.87 -3.41 1.92
N TYR A 102 11.27 -4.29 2.75
CA TYR A 102 11.63 -4.51 4.13
C TYR A 102 11.44 -5.97 4.54
N ALA A 103 12.08 -6.35 5.65
CA ALA A 103 11.95 -7.68 6.25
C ALA A 103 11.46 -7.56 7.69
N LEU A 104 10.52 -8.40 8.09
CA LEU A 104 10.08 -8.52 9.47
C LEU A 104 10.90 -9.59 10.18
N ASN A 105 11.60 -9.20 11.25
CA ASN A 105 12.23 -10.12 12.19
C ASN A 105 11.83 -9.71 13.61
N ALA A 106 10.88 -10.44 14.18
CA ALA A 106 10.26 -10.13 15.46
C ALA A 106 10.52 -11.25 16.49
N GLU A 107 10.82 -10.86 17.71
CA GLU A 107 10.94 -11.74 18.86
C GLU A 107 9.87 -11.38 19.90
N LEU A 108 9.05 -12.36 20.26
CA LEU A 108 7.95 -12.23 21.21
C LEU A 108 8.44 -12.60 22.62
N VAL A 109 8.47 -11.64 23.51
CA VAL A 109 8.68 -11.91 24.95
C VAL A 109 7.33 -12.28 25.55
N LEU A 110 7.21 -13.52 26.06
CA LEU A 110 5.96 -14.06 26.54
C LEU A 110 5.84 -13.96 28.06
N LEU A 111 4.61 -13.90 28.56
CA LEU A 111 4.31 -14.09 29.98
C LEU A 111 4.55 -15.53 30.41
N THR A 112 4.92 -15.72 31.66
CA THR A 112 5.11 -17.05 32.25
C THR A 112 3.86 -17.90 32.14
N GLY A 113 4.02 -19.15 31.70
CA GLY A 113 2.92 -20.12 31.52
C GLY A 113 2.22 -20.05 30.16
N VAL A 114 2.57 -19.13 29.29
CA VAL A 114 2.03 -19.06 27.92
C VAL A 114 2.70 -20.10 27.04
N ASN A 115 1.92 -20.81 26.23
CA ASN A 115 2.44 -21.74 25.23
C ASN A 115 3.10 -20.95 24.06
N PRO A 116 4.42 -21.12 23.83
CA PRO A 116 5.10 -20.36 22.80
C PRO A 116 4.59 -20.62 21.37
N ALA A 117 4.18 -21.87 21.08
CA ALA A 117 3.71 -22.22 19.75
C ALA A 117 2.34 -21.55 19.43
N GLU A 118 1.42 -21.52 20.40
CA GLU A 118 0.12 -20.88 20.26
C GLU A 118 0.28 -19.36 20.12
N ALA A 119 1.11 -18.74 20.95
CA ALA A 119 1.37 -17.29 20.88
C ALA A 119 2.02 -16.90 19.55
N THR A 120 2.96 -17.71 19.04
CA THR A 120 3.60 -17.45 17.74
C THR A 120 2.58 -17.56 16.59
N ALA A 121 1.75 -18.61 16.59
CA ALA A 121 0.72 -18.80 15.57
C ALA A 121 -0.30 -17.65 15.57
N ALA A 122 -0.74 -17.21 16.75
CA ALA A 122 -1.65 -16.06 16.86
C ALA A 122 -0.99 -14.75 16.36
N ALA A 123 0.30 -14.55 16.63
CA ALA A 123 1.04 -13.39 16.13
C ALA A 123 1.24 -13.45 14.59
N GLU A 124 1.47 -14.63 14.03
CA GLU A 124 1.55 -14.82 12.57
C GLU A 124 0.22 -14.52 11.88
N GLU A 125 -0.91 -14.94 12.46
CA GLU A 125 -2.24 -14.61 11.96
C GLU A 125 -2.52 -13.10 12.04
N ALA A 126 -2.19 -12.47 13.17
CA ALA A 126 -2.33 -11.02 13.35
C ALA A 126 -1.45 -10.23 12.37
N TRP A 127 -0.23 -10.71 12.11
CA TRP A 127 0.64 -10.15 11.09
C TRP A 127 0.05 -10.26 9.68
N ALA A 128 -0.47 -11.44 9.33
CA ALA A 128 -1.07 -11.66 8.01
C ALA A 128 -2.24 -10.70 7.76
N ALA A 129 -3.10 -10.47 8.77
CA ALA A 129 -4.19 -9.50 8.68
C ALA A 129 -3.68 -8.06 8.54
N TYR A 130 -2.67 -7.67 9.32
CA TYR A 130 -2.04 -6.34 9.23
C TYR A 130 -1.39 -6.11 7.86
N GLU A 131 -0.62 -7.06 7.37
CA GLU A 131 0.07 -6.98 6.08
C GLU A 131 -0.93 -6.91 4.92
N ALA A 132 -1.97 -7.75 4.94
CA ALA A 132 -3.00 -7.76 3.89
C ALA A 132 -3.70 -6.39 3.76
N ALA A 133 -4.01 -5.72 4.88
CA ALA A 133 -4.62 -4.39 4.85
C ALA A 133 -3.69 -3.31 4.27
N ARG A 134 -2.37 -3.46 4.39
CA ARG A 134 -1.39 -2.44 3.98
C ARG A 134 -0.80 -2.68 2.60
N ARG A 135 -0.67 -3.94 2.18
CA ARG A 135 -0.06 -4.29 0.89
C ARG A 135 -0.85 -3.80 -0.33
N GLU A 136 -2.13 -3.48 -0.15
CA GLU A 136 -3.00 -2.94 -1.20
C GLU A 136 -3.01 -1.40 -1.26
N GLN A 137 -2.09 -0.73 -0.53
CA GLN A 137 -2.06 0.72 -0.40
C GLN A 137 -0.67 1.28 -0.74
N LEU A 138 -0.66 2.41 -1.44
CA LEU A 138 0.53 3.22 -1.70
C LEU A 138 0.82 4.16 -0.52
N GLY A 139 2.07 4.63 -0.41
CA GLY A 139 2.45 5.69 0.53
C GLY A 139 2.31 5.33 2.01
N LYS A 140 2.34 4.04 2.37
CA LYS A 140 2.24 3.62 3.77
C LYS A 140 3.60 3.44 4.40
N ASP A 141 3.92 4.31 5.34
CA ASP A 141 5.17 4.25 6.10
C ASP A 141 5.34 2.91 6.83
N ILE A 142 6.58 2.45 6.93
CA ILE A 142 6.94 1.29 7.73
C ILE A 142 7.17 1.80 9.16
N VAL A 143 6.14 1.65 10.02
CA VAL A 143 6.14 2.16 11.39
C VAL A 143 6.33 0.99 12.36
N PRO A 144 7.49 0.90 13.05
CA PRO A 144 7.76 -0.19 13.99
C PRO A 144 6.71 -0.33 15.09
N LEU A 145 6.21 0.79 15.61
CA LEU A 145 5.19 0.78 16.67
C LEU A 145 3.87 0.14 16.22
N ASP A 146 3.44 0.40 15.00
CA ASP A 146 2.22 -0.21 14.45
C ASP A 146 2.39 -1.73 14.33
N ILE A 147 3.57 -2.16 13.87
CA ILE A 147 3.92 -3.56 13.73
C ILE A 147 3.98 -4.25 15.10
N GLN A 148 4.62 -3.62 16.10
CA GLN A 148 4.65 -4.14 17.47
C GLN A 148 3.23 -4.26 18.05
N THR A 149 2.37 -3.26 17.78
CA THR A 149 0.97 -3.27 18.23
C THR A 149 0.19 -4.41 17.58
N ALA A 150 0.38 -4.65 16.29
CA ALA A 150 -0.26 -5.76 15.58
C ALA A 150 0.19 -7.13 16.13
N LEU A 151 1.47 -7.29 16.45
CA LEU A 151 2.04 -8.53 16.98
C LEU A 151 1.80 -8.74 18.48
N LYS A 152 1.32 -7.73 19.21
CA LYS A 152 1.03 -7.82 20.64
C LYS A 152 -0.29 -8.52 20.90
N VAL A 153 -0.33 -9.82 20.64
CA VAL A 153 -1.48 -10.69 20.90
C VAL A 153 -1.53 -11.15 22.36
N ALA A 154 -2.58 -11.88 22.73
CA ALA A 154 -2.75 -12.40 24.09
C ALA A 154 -1.53 -13.25 24.52
N GLY A 155 -1.05 -13.01 25.74
CA GLY A 155 0.13 -13.69 26.30
C GLY A 155 1.48 -13.10 25.88
N VAL A 156 1.53 -12.17 24.94
CA VAL A 156 2.75 -11.45 24.57
C VAL A 156 2.94 -10.25 25.50
N TYR A 157 4.04 -10.27 26.27
CA TYR A 157 4.43 -9.15 27.15
C TYR A 157 5.06 -8.00 26.34
N ASN A 158 6.01 -8.33 25.47
CA ASN A 158 6.70 -7.35 24.65
C ASN A 158 7.04 -7.93 23.27
N VAL A 159 7.19 -7.05 22.28
CA VAL A 159 7.65 -7.39 20.93
C VAL A 159 8.93 -6.64 20.62
N VAL A 160 9.99 -7.38 20.34
CA VAL A 160 11.30 -6.83 19.95
C VAL A 160 11.44 -6.98 18.43
N LEU A 161 11.57 -5.85 17.73
CA LEU A 161 11.84 -5.84 16.28
C LEU A 161 13.35 -5.68 16.04
N HIS A 162 13.91 -6.54 15.20
CA HIS A 162 15.32 -6.49 14.85
C HIS A 162 15.51 -5.84 13.48
N ASN A 163 16.37 -4.80 13.42
CA ASN A 163 16.77 -4.12 12.19
C ASN A 163 15.59 -3.54 11.34
N LEU A 164 14.54 -3.11 12.01
CA LEU A 164 13.39 -2.48 11.37
C LEU A 164 13.20 -1.04 11.88
N PRO A 165 13.94 -0.06 11.35
CA PRO A 165 13.74 1.34 11.70
C PRO A 165 12.45 1.90 11.10
N LEU A 166 11.99 3.04 11.63
CA LEU A 166 10.97 3.84 10.96
C LEU A 166 11.46 4.23 9.56
N LYS A 167 10.66 3.95 8.54
CA LYS A 167 10.99 4.30 7.17
C LYS A 167 9.79 4.97 6.50
N ALA A 168 9.98 6.23 6.12
CA ALA A 168 8.99 6.96 5.34
C ALA A 168 8.91 6.38 3.92
N VAL A 169 7.69 6.29 3.41
CA VAL A 169 7.36 5.79 2.07
C VAL A 169 6.60 6.89 1.34
N ALA A 170 7.14 7.38 0.23
CA ALA A 170 6.50 8.43 -0.54
C ALA A 170 5.16 7.95 -1.12
N ALA A 171 4.26 8.88 -1.41
CA ALA A 171 2.89 8.57 -1.83
C ALA A 171 2.81 7.74 -3.14
N ASP A 172 3.83 7.82 -3.99
CA ASP A 172 4.00 7.05 -5.23
C ASP A 172 4.79 5.74 -5.05
N GLN A 173 5.15 5.40 -3.81
CA GLN A 173 5.93 4.22 -3.47
C GLN A 173 5.06 3.15 -2.79
N TRP A 174 5.53 1.92 -2.87
CA TRP A 174 4.89 0.76 -2.28
C TRP A 174 5.81 0.02 -1.31
N ALA A 175 5.41 -0.06 -0.04
CA ALA A 175 6.11 -0.86 0.96
C ALA A 175 5.80 -2.34 0.78
N ARG A 176 6.85 -3.16 0.57
CA ARG A 176 6.72 -4.60 0.36
C ARG A 176 7.51 -5.38 1.40
N CYS A 177 6.82 -6.23 2.17
CA CYS A 177 7.47 -7.18 3.04
C CYS A 177 8.01 -8.35 2.21
N THR A 178 9.33 -8.58 2.26
CA THR A 178 10.01 -9.63 1.48
C THR A 178 10.23 -10.92 2.26
N SER A 179 10.29 -10.83 3.58
CA SER A 179 10.42 -11.99 4.46
C SER A 179 9.84 -11.71 5.83
N VAL A 180 9.28 -12.75 6.44
CA VAL A 180 8.68 -12.69 7.78
C VAL A 180 9.33 -13.76 8.66
N ARG A 181 9.80 -13.36 9.83
CA ARG A 181 10.31 -14.23 10.87
C ARG A 181 9.78 -13.78 12.22
N ILE A 182 8.87 -14.54 12.79
CA ILE A 182 8.31 -14.33 14.12
C ILE A 182 8.70 -15.53 14.98
N ARG A 183 9.23 -15.29 16.18
CA ARG A 183 9.65 -16.35 17.10
C ARG A 183 9.42 -15.93 18.55
N ALA A 184 9.16 -16.89 19.41
CA ALA A 184 9.14 -16.65 20.84
C ALA A 184 10.57 -16.51 21.38
N ALA A 185 10.78 -15.62 22.35
CA ALA A 185 12.01 -15.50 23.10
C ALA A 185 12.23 -16.76 23.96
N ALA A 186 13.52 -17.08 24.22
CA ALA A 186 13.89 -18.24 25.02
C ALA A 186 13.46 -18.11 26.49
N GLN A 187 13.31 -16.88 27.01
CA GLN A 187 12.89 -16.58 28.37
C GLN A 187 11.50 -15.96 28.40
N GLN A 188 10.69 -16.39 29.37
CA GLN A 188 9.40 -15.80 29.69
C GLN A 188 9.57 -14.85 30.89
N THR A 189 8.61 -13.93 31.05
CA THR A 189 8.62 -12.94 32.13
C THR A 189 7.34 -13.03 32.97
N GLU A 190 7.43 -12.63 34.23
CA GLU A 190 6.27 -12.57 35.13
C GLU A 190 5.40 -11.29 34.92
N GLY A 191 5.89 -10.31 34.14
CA GLY A 191 5.18 -9.07 33.83
C GLY A 191 5.65 -7.88 34.64
#